data_755db6463f7505933487bcc8b84ff370
#
_entry.id   755db6463f7505933487bcc8b84ff370
#
_cell.length_a   1.000
_cell.length_b   1.000
_cell.length_c   1.000
_cell.angle_alpha   90.00
_cell.angle_beta   90.00
_cell.angle_gamma   90.00
#
_symmetry.space_group_name_H-M   'P 1'
#
loop_
_entity.id
_entity.type
_entity.pdbx_description
1 polymer ?
#
loop_
_entity_poly.entity_id
_entity_poly.type
_entity_poly.pdbx_seq_one_letter_code
_entity_poly.pdbx_strand_id
1 'polypeptide(L)'
;MKIAVIGATGTIGSAVSDLLKKEGHEVLKASRKSLPAVDIDLPEMIEAFYAKAGELDGVISAAGNASFGPLDELSDEQFHVGLRSKLMGQVNLVRRGMDAVNEGGVFVLTSGMLATDPWPKTSAVSMVNAAIEGFVRSAALDMKRGQRICVVSPPLISETALKMGRESDPWPDAGKVA
;
A
#
# COMPACT_ATOMS: atom_id res chain seq x y z
N MET A 1 9.64 -14.78 -10.02
CA MET A 1 10.07 -13.63 -9.18
C MET A 1 9.67 -13.91 -7.75
N LYS A 2 10.45 -13.41 -6.78
CA LYS A 2 10.09 -13.42 -5.35
C LYS A 2 9.53 -12.06 -4.97
N ILE A 3 8.26 -12.01 -4.61
CA ILE A 3 7.52 -10.76 -4.40
C ILE A 3 6.96 -10.71 -2.97
N ALA A 4 7.27 -9.67 -2.23
CA ALA A 4 6.67 -9.41 -0.93
C ALA A 4 5.36 -8.63 -1.11
N VAL A 5 4.26 -9.12 -0.52
CA VAL A 5 2.98 -8.41 -0.46
C VAL A 5 2.74 -7.96 0.98
N ILE A 6 2.87 -6.67 1.22
CA ILE A 6 2.64 -6.03 2.52
C ILE A 6 1.15 -5.72 2.66
N GLY A 7 0.54 -6.16 3.75
CA GLY A 7 -0.92 -6.13 3.91
C GLY A 7 -1.63 -7.32 3.27
N ALA A 8 -0.94 -8.43 3.07
CA ALA A 8 -1.42 -9.65 2.42
C ALA A 8 -2.65 -10.31 3.08
N THR A 9 -3.01 -9.92 4.29
CA THR A 9 -4.21 -10.39 4.99
C THR A 9 -5.43 -9.49 4.78
N GLY A 10 -5.25 -8.32 4.14
CA GLY A 10 -6.32 -7.42 3.76
C GLY A 10 -7.03 -7.88 2.47
N THR A 11 -8.15 -7.23 2.13
CA THR A 11 -8.98 -7.61 0.98
C THR A 11 -8.19 -7.56 -0.34
N ILE A 12 -7.58 -6.41 -0.66
CA ILE A 12 -6.76 -6.25 -1.88
C ILE A 12 -5.50 -7.11 -1.80
N GLY A 13 -4.76 -7.06 -0.68
CA GLY A 13 -3.49 -7.77 -0.54
C GLY A 13 -3.64 -9.30 -0.64
N SER A 14 -4.77 -9.87 -0.20
CA SER A 14 -5.06 -11.29 -0.39
C SER A 14 -5.28 -11.61 -1.86
N ALA A 15 -6.12 -10.82 -2.56
CA ALA A 15 -6.39 -11.01 -3.99
C ALA A 15 -5.11 -10.91 -4.83
N VAL A 16 -4.28 -9.87 -4.60
CA VAL A 16 -2.97 -9.72 -5.23
C VAL A 16 -2.07 -10.93 -4.96
N SER A 17 -2.00 -11.38 -3.70
CA SER A 17 -1.17 -12.54 -3.34
C SER A 17 -1.60 -13.82 -4.06
N ASP A 18 -2.90 -14.02 -4.23
CA ASP A 18 -3.43 -15.22 -4.85
C ASP A 18 -3.26 -15.18 -6.38
N LEU A 19 -3.42 -13.99 -6.99
CA LEU A 19 -3.12 -13.77 -8.41
C LEU A 19 -1.64 -14.02 -8.72
N LEU A 20 -0.73 -13.42 -7.97
CA LEU A 20 0.72 -13.62 -8.18
C LEU A 20 1.14 -15.07 -8.05
N LYS A 21 0.57 -15.83 -7.10
CA LYS A 21 0.82 -17.27 -6.99
C LYS A 21 0.31 -18.04 -8.19
N LYS A 22 -0.87 -17.69 -8.70
CA LYS A 22 -1.45 -18.31 -9.90
C LYS A 22 -0.56 -18.07 -11.12
N GLU A 23 0.07 -16.90 -11.20
CA GLU A 23 1.03 -16.56 -12.26
C GLU A 23 2.44 -17.16 -12.04
N GLY A 24 2.62 -18.01 -11.02
CA GLY A 24 3.85 -18.77 -10.79
C GLY A 24 4.94 -17.97 -10.04
N HIS A 25 4.60 -16.91 -9.34
CA HIS A 25 5.54 -16.15 -8.52
C HIS A 25 5.66 -16.74 -7.10
N GLU A 26 6.86 -16.64 -6.52
CA GLU A 26 7.06 -16.85 -5.09
C GLU A 26 6.52 -15.64 -4.32
N VAL A 27 5.51 -15.83 -3.47
CA VAL A 27 4.86 -14.74 -2.74
C VAL A 27 5.16 -14.83 -1.26
N LEU A 28 5.89 -13.84 -0.76
CA LEU A 28 6.09 -13.61 0.67
C LEU A 28 4.94 -12.76 1.20
N LYS A 29 3.95 -13.42 1.82
CA LYS A 29 2.81 -12.73 2.45
C LYS A 29 3.26 -12.08 3.75
N ALA A 30 3.15 -10.74 3.87
CA ALA A 30 3.59 -9.96 5.02
C ALA A 30 2.46 -9.14 5.64
N SER A 31 2.39 -9.18 6.96
CA SER A 31 1.42 -8.47 7.78
C SER A 31 1.93 -8.35 9.22
N ARG A 32 1.19 -7.68 10.08
CA ARG A 32 1.51 -7.62 11.53
C ARG A 32 1.49 -8.99 12.22
N LYS A 33 0.85 -9.99 11.61
CA LYS A 33 0.67 -11.35 12.19
C LYS A 33 1.38 -12.44 11.39
N SER A 34 2.11 -12.10 10.33
CA SER A 34 2.88 -13.06 9.52
C SER A 34 4.27 -13.34 10.10
N LEU A 35 4.98 -14.27 9.48
CA LEU A 35 6.40 -14.52 9.72
C LEU A 35 7.14 -14.45 8.37
N PRO A 36 8.01 -13.43 8.16
CA PRO A 36 8.32 -12.31 9.06
C PRO A 36 7.15 -11.34 9.21
N ALA A 37 6.99 -10.79 10.43
CA ALA A 37 5.99 -9.77 10.70
C ALA A 37 6.47 -8.39 10.23
N VAL A 38 5.52 -7.54 9.80
CA VAL A 38 5.77 -6.13 9.49
C VAL A 38 4.58 -5.26 9.91
N ASP A 39 4.88 -4.22 10.67
CA ASP A 39 3.99 -3.09 10.90
C ASP A 39 4.62 -1.87 10.23
N ILE A 40 3.95 -1.33 9.20
CA ILE A 40 4.50 -0.21 8.42
C ILE A 40 4.48 1.11 9.19
N ASP A 41 3.75 1.19 10.30
CA ASP A 41 3.73 2.34 11.20
C ASP A 41 5.04 2.43 12.02
N LEU A 42 5.84 1.35 12.05
CA LEU A 42 7.06 1.19 12.83
C LEU A 42 8.27 0.96 11.90
N PRO A 43 9.08 2.00 11.64
CA PRO A 43 10.21 1.90 10.71
C PRO A 43 11.20 0.79 11.03
N GLU A 44 11.43 0.50 12.29
CA GLU A 44 12.30 -0.58 12.76
C GLU A 44 11.76 -1.99 12.40
N MET A 45 10.44 -2.15 12.35
CA MET A 45 9.83 -3.41 11.89
C MET A 45 9.97 -3.60 10.37
N ILE A 46 9.99 -2.52 9.61
CA ILE A 46 10.28 -2.58 8.17
C ILE A 46 11.73 -3.04 7.94
N GLU A 47 12.69 -2.50 8.68
CA GLU A 47 14.10 -2.93 8.60
C GLU A 47 14.27 -4.41 8.99
N ALA A 48 13.67 -4.80 10.10
CA ALA A 48 13.68 -6.20 10.56
C ALA A 48 13.00 -7.15 9.57
N PHE A 49 11.96 -6.68 8.87
CA PHE A 49 11.29 -7.43 7.80
C PHE A 49 12.26 -7.67 6.64
N TYR A 50 12.90 -6.63 6.10
CA TYR A 50 13.84 -6.78 4.98
C TYR A 50 15.04 -7.65 5.33
N ALA A 51 15.59 -7.53 6.53
CA ALA A 51 16.68 -8.37 7.00
C ALA A 51 16.33 -9.87 7.00
N LYS A 52 15.05 -10.23 7.20
CA LYS A 52 14.55 -11.62 7.21
C LYS A 52 14.02 -12.08 5.86
N ALA A 53 13.51 -11.17 5.06
CA ALA A 53 12.94 -11.49 3.76
C ALA A 53 13.99 -11.96 2.75
N GLY A 54 15.23 -11.50 2.89
CA GLY A 54 16.30 -11.69 1.90
C GLY A 54 16.01 -10.91 0.62
N GLU A 55 16.69 -11.29 -0.46
CA GLU A 55 16.54 -10.63 -1.76
C GLU A 55 15.12 -10.77 -2.32
N LEU A 56 14.59 -9.68 -2.85
CA LEU A 56 13.24 -9.58 -3.42
C LEU A 56 13.30 -8.99 -4.83
N ASP A 57 12.47 -9.50 -5.73
CA ASP A 57 12.28 -8.93 -7.07
C ASP A 57 11.20 -7.84 -7.08
N GLY A 58 10.34 -7.81 -6.05
CA GLY A 58 9.32 -6.80 -5.93
C GLY A 58 8.73 -6.69 -4.53
N VAL A 59 8.22 -5.49 -4.23
CA VAL A 59 7.47 -5.18 -3.01
C VAL A 59 6.18 -4.50 -3.40
N ILE A 60 5.05 -5.10 -3.03
CA ILE A 60 3.71 -4.55 -3.26
C ILE A 60 3.12 -4.17 -1.92
N SER A 61 2.75 -2.91 -1.75
CA SER A 61 2.09 -2.43 -0.53
C SER A 61 0.59 -2.27 -0.76
N ALA A 62 -0.21 -3.12 -0.11
CA ALA A 62 -1.65 -3.02 0.03
C ALA A 62 -2.04 -2.74 1.50
N ALA A 63 -1.18 -2.01 2.22
CA ALA A 63 -1.33 -1.67 3.63
C ALA A 63 -1.39 -0.16 3.84
N GLY A 64 -1.96 0.24 4.95
CA GLY A 64 -2.06 1.63 5.39
C GLY A 64 -3.48 2.02 5.77
N ASN A 65 -3.59 2.77 6.85
CA ASN A 65 -4.85 3.28 7.39
C ASN A 65 -4.97 4.79 7.13
N ALA A 66 -6.19 5.28 6.98
CA ALA A 66 -6.51 6.69 6.96
C ALA A 66 -7.90 6.89 7.54
N SER A 67 -8.17 8.07 8.09
CA SER A 67 -9.44 8.40 8.71
C SER A 67 -10.43 9.02 7.71
N PHE A 68 -11.71 8.81 7.99
CA PHE A 68 -12.84 9.41 7.28
C PHE A 68 -13.67 10.19 8.29
N GLY A 69 -14.16 11.35 7.92
CA GLY A 69 -15.01 12.18 8.77
C GLY A 69 -15.19 13.59 8.21
N PRO A 70 -16.21 14.36 8.71
CA PRO A 70 -16.35 15.78 8.42
C PRO A 70 -15.07 16.53 8.78
N LEU A 71 -14.69 17.52 7.98
CA LEU A 71 -13.42 18.25 8.15
C LEU A 71 -13.30 18.91 9.52
N ASP A 72 -14.38 19.46 10.02
CA ASP A 72 -14.48 20.15 11.31
C ASP A 72 -14.57 19.21 12.54
N GLU A 73 -14.79 17.92 12.30
CA GLU A 73 -14.86 16.90 13.37
C GLU A 73 -13.58 16.04 13.44
N LEU A 74 -12.72 16.09 12.42
CA LEU A 74 -11.48 15.33 12.41
C LEU A 74 -10.44 15.96 13.34
N SER A 75 -9.95 15.19 14.31
CA SER A 75 -8.86 15.60 15.18
C SER A 75 -7.50 15.51 14.48
N ASP A 76 -6.50 16.21 15.02
CA ASP A 76 -5.11 16.12 14.54
C ASP A 76 -4.60 14.68 14.53
N GLU A 77 -4.93 13.87 15.55
CA GLU A 77 -4.52 12.46 15.61
C GLU A 77 -5.14 11.64 14.48
N GLN A 78 -6.36 11.92 14.09
CA GLN A 78 -6.99 11.24 12.95
C GLN A 78 -6.30 11.59 11.61
N PHE A 79 -5.79 12.82 11.44
CA PHE A 79 -4.90 13.16 10.33
C PHE A 79 -3.55 12.44 10.44
N HIS A 80 -2.95 12.41 11.63
CA HIS A 80 -1.68 11.72 11.88
C HIS A 80 -1.74 10.21 11.62
N VAL A 81 -2.89 9.57 11.82
CA VAL A 81 -3.07 8.15 11.44
C VAL A 81 -2.74 7.94 9.96
N GLY A 82 -3.31 8.74 9.07
CA GLY A 82 -3.03 8.63 7.63
C GLY A 82 -1.59 8.96 7.27
N LEU A 83 -1.06 10.02 7.86
CA LEU A 83 0.32 10.46 7.63
C LEU A 83 1.33 9.39 8.07
N ARG A 84 1.17 8.83 9.27
CA ARG A 84 2.08 7.81 9.81
C ARG A 84 1.93 6.48 9.07
N SER A 85 0.70 5.97 8.97
CA SER A 85 0.42 4.65 8.44
C SER A 85 0.49 4.65 6.90
N LYS A 86 -0.48 5.27 6.25
CA LYS A 86 -0.64 5.13 4.80
C LYS A 86 0.44 5.85 4.01
N LEU A 87 0.86 7.06 4.41
CA LEU A 87 1.88 7.81 3.70
C LEU A 87 3.29 7.34 4.09
N MET A 88 3.72 7.63 5.33
CA MET A 88 5.10 7.36 5.73
C MET A 88 5.41 5.86 5.82
N GLY A 89 4.42 5.03 6.14
CA GLY A 89 4.59 3.57 6.09
C GLY A 89 5.02 3.10 4.70
N GLN A 90 4.34 3.54 3.64
CA GLN A 90 4.69 3.17 2.26
C GLN A 90 6.00 3.84 1.79
N VAL A 91 6.21 5.12 2.15
CA VAL A 91 7.50 5.81 1.88
C VAL A 91 8.67 5.06 2.51
N ASN A 92 8.52 4.60 3.74
CA ASN A 92 9.57 3.86 4.45
C ASN A 92 9.80 2.46 3.87
N LEU A 93 8.76 1.78 3.36
CA LEU A 93 8.96 0.53 2.63
C LEU A 93 9.91 0.73 1.42
N VAL A 94 9.76 1.80 0.67
CA VAL A 94 10.66 2.10 -0.45
C VAL A 94 12.05 2.47 0.06
N ARG A 95 12.16 3.50 0.91
CA ARG A 95 13.44 4.06 1.36
C ARG A 95 14.36 3.04 2.04
N ARG A 96 13.78 2.13 2.83
CA ARG A 96 14.51 1.10 3.59
C ARG A 96 14.66 -0.20 2.82
N GLY A 97 13.90 -0.38 1.73
CA GLY A 97 13.91 -1.59 0.91
C GLY A 97 14.80 -1.52 -0.33
N MET A 98 15.35 -0.34 -0.68
CA MET A 98 16.11 -0.17 -1.93
C MET A 98 17.30 -1.13 -2.06
N ASP A 99 17.96 -1.48 -0.95
CA ASP A 99 19.10 -2.41 -0.96
C ASP A 99 18.67 -3.89 -0.92
N ALA A 100 17.46 -4.18 -0.43
CA ALA A 100 16.89 -5.53 -0.36
C ALA A 100 16.14 -5.95 -1.64
N VAL A 101 15.81 -5.01 -2.51
CA VAL A 101 15.18 -5.26 -3.81
C VAL A 101 16.26 -5.35 -4.88
N ASN A 102 16.20 -6.41 -5.69
CA ASN A 102 17.17 -6.72 -6.73
C ASN A 102 17.27 -5.62 -7.79
N GLU A 103 18.34 -5.67 -8.60
CA GLU A 103 18.47 -4.87 -9.81
C GLU A 103 17.28 -5.12 -10.74
N GLY A 104 16.72 -4.04 -11.32
CA GLY A 104 15.53 -4.10 -12.16
C GLY A 104 14.22 -4.42 -11.41
N GLY A 105 14.27 -4.58 -10.10
CA GLY A 105 13.09 -4.89 -9.28
C GLY A 105 12.09 -3.73 -9.18
N VAL A 106 10.95 -3.96 -8.51
CA VAL A 106 9.84 -3.00 -8.52
C VAL A 106 9.22 -2.79 -7.14
N PHE A 107 8.88 -1.54 -6.83
CA PHE A 107 8.00 -1.15 -5.74
C PHE A 107 6.65 -0.74 -6.31
N VAL A 108 5.56 -1.32 -5.79
CA VAL A 108 4.19 -0.95 -6.14
C VAL A 108 3.49 -0.44 -4.89
N LEU A 109 3.11 0.83 -4.89
CA LEU A 109 2.40 1.47 -3.79
C LEU A 109 0.91 1.59 -4.11
N THR A 110 0.08 1.73 -3.07
CA THR A 110 -1.37 1.88 -3.22
C THR A 110 -1.83 3.25 -2.70
N SER A 111 -2.31 4.08 -3.62
CA SER A 111 -3.06 5.30 -3.36
C SER A 111 -4.57 4.99 -3.28
N GLY A 112 -5.38 5.61 -4.10
CA GLY A 112 -6.81 5.41 -4.29
C GLY A 112 -7.46 6.56 -5.03
N MET A 113 -8.57 6.32 -5.71
CA MET A 113 -9.30 7.30 -6.52
C MET A 113 -9.56 8.63 -5.82
N LEU A 114 -9.69 8.63 -4.50
CA LEU A 114 -9.92 9.83 -3.71
C LEU A 114 -8.76 10.84 -3.76
N ALA A 115 -7.63 10.51 -4.38
CA ALA A 115 -6.57 11.46 -4.67
C ALA A 115 -7.01 12.54 -5.67
N THR A 116 -7.85 12.15 -6.64
CA THR A 116 -8.29 12.99 -7.77
C THR A 116 -9.79 13.24 -7.81
N ASP A 117 -10.58 12.32 -7.25
CA ASP A 117 -12.04 12.40 -7.21
C ASP A 117 -12.54 12.24 -5.76
N PRO A 118 -12.35 13.27 -4.90
CA PRO A 118 -12.69 13.23 -3.50
C PRO A 118 -14.22 13.34 -3.29
N TRP A 119 -14.68 12.76 -2.18
CA TRP A 119 -16.06 12.86 -1.73
C TRP A 119 -16.15 13.68 -0.43
N PRO A 120 -17.35 14.09 0.00
CA PRO A 120 -17.52 14.62 1.34
C PRO A 120 -16.99 13.66 2.41
N LYS A 121 -16.36 14.19 3.43
CA LYS A 121 -15.78 13.43 4.56
C LYS A 121 -14.51 12.62 4.23
N THR A 122 -13.81 12.93 3.12
CA THR A 122 -12.59 12.20 2.70
C THR A 122 -11.31 13.01 2.74
N SER A 123 -11.31 14.22 3.32
CA SER A 123 -10.16 15.14 3.30
C SER A 123 -8.85 14.50 3.76
N ALA A 124 -8.86 13.77 4.88
CA ALA A 124 -7.65 13.14 5.42
C ALA A 124 -7.13 12.00 4.52
N VAL A 125 -8.01 11.14 3.98
CA VAL A 125 -7.59 10.06 3.08
C VAL A 125 -7.18 10.58 1.71
N SER A 126 -7.87 11.59 1.17
CA SER A 126 -7.53 12.23 -0.11
C SER A 126 -6.15 12.88 -0.06
N MET A 127 -5.85 13.59 1.03
CA MET A 127 -4.56 14.22 1.28
C MET A 127 -3.40 13.20 1.20
N VAL A 128 -3.49 12.09 1.91
CA VAL A 128 -2.41 11.08 1.92
C VAL A 128 -2.32 10.30 0.62
N ASN A 129 -3.43 10.04 -0.06
CA ASN A 129 -3.42 9.43 -1.38
C ASN A 129 -2.69 10.32 -2.40
N ALA A 130 -3.03 11.59 -2.47
CA ALA A 130 -2.37 12.56 -3.35
C ALA A 130 -0.88 12.71 -3.02
N ALA A 131 -0.52 12.69 -1.74
CA ALA A 131 0.87 12.73 -1.29
C ALA A 131 1.69 11.51 -1.74
N ILE A 132 1.11 10.28 -1.70
CA ILE A 132 1.76 9.07 -2.23
C ILE A 132 2.03 9.20 -3.72
N GLU A 133 1.08 9.70 -4.51
CA GLU A 133 1.26 9.91 -5.95
C GLU A 133 2.34 10.95 -6.24
N GLY A 134 2.40 12.04 -5.46
CA GLY A 134 3.46 13.03 -5.52
C GLY A 134 4.83 12.43 -5.20
N PHE A 135 4.91 11.64 -4.13
CA PHE A 135 6.13 10.92 -3.75
C PHE A 135 6.63 10.00 -4.86
N VAL A 136 5.75 9.16 -5.43
CA VAL A 136 6.15 8.19 -6.47
C VAL A 136 6.69 8.88 -7.71
N ARG A 137 6.06 9.98 -8.17
CA ARG A 137 6.55 10.75 -9.33
C ARG A 137 7.98 11.26 -9.14
N SER A 138 8.33 11.73 -7.94
CA SER A 138 9.69 12.21 -7.63
C SER A 138 10.63 11.04 -7.36
N ALA A 139 10.23 10.07 -6.54
CA ALA A 139 11.06 8.93 -6.18
C ALA A 139 11.49 8.09 -7.40
N ALA A 140 10.67 8.05 -8.46
CA ALA A 140 11.02 7.36 -9.70
C ALA A 140 12.33 7.88 -10.33
N LEU A 141 12.67 9.15 -10.11
CA LEU A 141 13.90 9.75 -10.60
C LEU A 141 15.13 9.37 -9.75
N ASP A 142 14.91 8.94 -8.52
CA ASP A 142 15.95 8.60 -7.54
C ASP A 142 16.19 7.09 -7.42
N MET A 143 15.42 6.27 -8.15
CA MET A 143 15.57 4.81 -8.08
C MET A 143 16.93 4.37 -8.62
N LYS A 144 17.55 3.41 -7.91
CA LYS A 144 18.90 2.92 -8.21
C LYS A 144 18.85 1.56 -8.89
N ARG A 145 19.95 1.15 -9.50
CA ARG A 145 20.13 -0.20 -10.07
C ARG A 145 19.00 -0.62 -11.03
N GLY A 146 18.47 0.32 -11.84
CA GLY A 146 17.35 0.03 -12.75
C GLY A 146 16.03 -0.35 -12.06
N GLN A 147 15.94 -0.19 -10.74
CA GLN A 147 14.71 -0.39 -10.00
C GLN A 147 13.62 0.58 -10.47
N ARG A 148 12.38 0.18 -10.27
CA ARG A 148 11.21 0.96 -10.67
C ARG A 148 10.27 1.14 -9.47
N ILE A 149 9.53 2.23 -9.50
CA ILE A 149 8.45 2.49 -8.55
C ILE A 149 7.20 2.91 -9.32
N CYS A 150 6.05 2.39 -8.92
CA CYS A 150 4.77 2.84 -9.44
C CYS A 150 3.72 2.88 -8.33
N VAL A 151 2.60 3.52 -8.62
CA VAL A 151 1.45 3.59 -7.73
C VAL A 151 0.21 3.14 -8.47
N VAL A 152 -0.63 2.38 -7.80
CA VAL A 152 -1.99 2.06 -8.26
C VAL A 152 -2.99 2.87 -7.44
N SER A 153 -3.99 3.42 -8.12
CA SER A 153 -5.04 4.25 -7.51
C SER A 153 -6.40 3.57 -7.76
N PRO A 154 -6.72 2.48 -7.04
CA PRO A 154 -7.95 1.75 -7.26
C PRO A 154 -9.17 2.60 -6.92
N PRO A 155 -10.31 2.35 -7.58
CA PRO A 155 -11.59 2.86 -7.12
C PRO A 155 -11.97 2.21 -5.77
N LEU A 156 -13.12 2.61 -5.21
CA LEU A 156 -13.71 1.86 -4.12
C LEU A 156 -13.97 0.43 -4.61
N ILE A 157 -13.65 -0.57 -3.78
CA ILE A 157 -13.97 -1.96 -4.10
C ILE A 157 -15.28 -2.38 -3.44
N SER A 158 -16.01 -3.31 -4.06
CA SER A 158 -17.33 -3.76 -3.61
C SER A 158 -17.33 -4.24 -2.17
N GLU A 159 -16.30 -4.98 -1.75
CA GLU A 159 -16.15 -5.46 -0.37
C GLU A 159 -15.97 -4.32 0.65
N THR A 160 -15.34 -3.23 0.24
CA THR A 160 -15.20 -2.04 1.10
C THR A 160 -16.49 -1.23 1.09
N ALA A 161 -17.15 -1.09 -0.06
CA ALA A 161 -18.45 -0.43 -0.16
C ALA A 161 -19.47 -1.07 0.79
N LEU A 162 -19.59 -2.39 0.79
CA LEU A 162 -20.47 -3.14 1.68
C LEU A 162 -20.13 -2.91 3.17
N LYS A 163 -18.84 -2.89 3.54
CA LYS A 163 -18.41 -2.57 4.92
C LYS A 163 -18.76 -1.14 5.35
N MET A 164 -18.87 -0.22 4.38
CA MET A 164 -19.28 1.16 4.62
C MET A 164 -20.80 1.35 4.54
N GLY A 165 -21.58 0.26 4.40
CA GLY A 165 -23.03 0.32 4.25
C GLY A 165 -23.51 0.90 2.93
N ARG A 166 -22.67 0.83 1.87
CA ARG A 166 -23.01 1.25 0.51
C ARG A 166 -23.36 0.04 -0.34
N GLU A 167 -24.03 0.26 -1.46
CA GLU A 167 -24.24 -0.79 -2.48
C GLU A 167 -22.88 -1.24 -3.06
N SER A 168 -22.79 -2.52 -3.42
CA SER A 168 -21.60 -3.08 -4.04
C SER A 168 -21.42 -2.66 -5.50
N ASP A 169 -22.51 -2.45 -6.22
CA ASP A 169 -22.51 -1.94 -7.60
C ASP A 169 -22.47 -0.41 -7.59
N PRO A 170 -21.69 0.27 -8.45
CA PRO A 170 -20.92 -0.26 -9.60
C PRO A 170 -19.46 -0.63 -9.32
N TRP A 171 -19.05 -0.88 -8.09
CA TRP A 171 -17.66 -1.03 -7.71
C TRP A 171 -17.08 -2.40 -8.11
N PRO A 172 -15.83 -2.45 -8.62
CA PRO A 172 -15.17 -3.72 -8.90
C PRO A 172 -14.89 -4.48 -7.60
N ASP A 173 -14.83 -5.80 -7.69
CA ASP A 173 -14.30 -6.63 -6.61
C ASP A 173 -12.75 -6.55 -6.53
N ALA A 174 -12.19 -7.00 -5.40
CA ALA A 174 -10.76 -6.95 -5.17
C ALA A 174 -9.94 -7.77 -6.20
N GLY A 175 -10.53 -8.81 -6.79
CA GLY A 175 -9.89 -9.62 -7.82
C GLY A 175 -9.71 -8.88 -9.15
N LYS A 176 -10.59 -7.93 -9.46
CA LYS A 176 -10.45 -7.07 -10.64
C LYS A 176 -9.45 -5.92 -10.45
N VAL A 177 -9.15 -5.59 -9.20
CA VAL A 177 -8.17 -4.56 -8.83
C VAL A 177 -6.77 -5.14 -8.66
N ALA A 178 -6.67 -6.41 -8.33
CA ALA A 178 -5.40 -7.14 -8.20
C ALA A 178 -4.71 -7.35 -9.54
#